data_f8e82603c7364f1ed91559347087cd9d
#
_entry.id   f8e82603c7364f1ed91559347087cd9d
#
_cell.length_a   1.000
_cell.length_b   1.000
_cell.length_c   1.000
_cell.angle_alpha   90.00
_cell.angle_beta   90.00
_cell.angle_gamma   90.00
#
_symmetry.space_group_name_H-M   'P 1'
#
loop_
_entity.id
_entity.type
_entity.pdbx_description
1 polymer ?
#
loop_
_entity_poly.entity_id
_entity_poly.type
_entity_poly.pdbx_seq_one_letter_code
_entity_poly.pdbx_strand_id
1 'polypeptide(L)'
;KFIHDYAADKFIGREMISNFLPWAIVGIILGGRFGYVLIYDLSYFLENLHEIYKIWNGGMSFHGGLVGIIISTLIFSKKYKLNFLSLADLLAISAPIGIFFGRISNFINHELIGKPSDLPWSVIYPTGELISRHPSQIYEAILEGLVLFFILLVACKRYRILRTPGNASAIFLIFYGVFR
;
A
#
# COMPACT_ATOMS: atom_id res chain seq x y z
N LYS A 1 17.15 -6.37 12.21
CA LYS A 1 17.79 -5.79 13.42
C LYS A 1 17.03 -4.55 13.89
N PHE A 2 16.82 -3.55 13.01
CA PHE A 2 16.14 -2.29 13.32
C PHE A 2 14.73 -2.47 13.94
N ILE A 3 13.90 -3.31 13.36
CA ILE A 3 12.53 -3.57 13.83
C ILE A 3 12.55 -4.27 15.20
N HIS A 4 13.42 -5.24 15.38
CA HIS A 4 13.54 -5.99 16.62
C HIS A 4 13.94 -5.12 17.83
N ASP A 5 14.80 -4.12 17.61
CA ASP A 5 15.31 -3.27 18.71
C ASP A 5 14.27 -2.24 19.18
N TYR A 6 13.22 -1.96 18.38
CA TYR A 6 12.25 -0.90 18.64
C TYR A 6 10.79 -1.36 18.73
N ALA A 7 10.45 -2.60 18.32
CA ALA A 7 9.09 -3.10 18.38
C ALA A 7 8.60 -3.23 19.84
N ALA A 8 7.34 -2.84 20.07
CA ALA A 8 6.68 -3.03 21.37
C ALA A 8 6.53 -4.51 21.69
N ASP A 9 6.29 -5.31 20.67
CA ASP A 9 6.11 -6.75 20.77
C ASP A 9 7.44 -7.45 20.51
N LYS A 10 8.07 -7.92 21.58
CA LYS A 10 9.38 -8.60 21.54
C LYS A 10 9.36 -9.92 20.74
N PHE A 11 8.16 -10.44 20.42
CA PHE A 11 7.97 -11.66 19.65
C PHE A 11 8.01 -11.45 18.14
N ILE A 12 7.97 -10.21 17.65
CA ILE A 12 8.04 -9.91 16.21
C ILE A 12 9.49 -9.90 15.74
N GLY A 13 10.06 -11.10 15.57
CA GLY A 13 11.37 -11.30 14.96
C GLY A 13 11.30 -11.50 13.45
N ARG A 14 12.48 -11.72 12.83
CA ARG A 14 12.58 -12.01 11.38
C ARG A 14 11.72 -13.18 10.93
N GLU A 15 11.72 -14.24 11.70
CA GLU A 15 10.94 -15.46 11.43
C GLU A 15 9.45 -15.15 11.37
N MET A 16 8.95 -14.35 12.33
CA MET A 16 7.54 -13.97 12.37
C MET A 16 7.14 -13.10 11.18
N ILE A 17 8.02 -12.18 10.74
CA ILE A 17 7.80 -11.37 9.54
C ILE A 17 7.78 -12.27 8.29
N SER A 18 8.71 -13.23 8.18
CA SER A 18 8.73 -14.19 7.08
C SER A 18 7.48 -15.06 7.03
N ASN A 19 6.97 -15.46 8.20
CA ASN A 19 5.73 -16.22 8.30
C ASN A 19 4.49 -15.37 7.99
N PHE A 20 4.52 -14.07 8.23
CA PHE A 20 3.43 -13.14 7.93
C PHE A 20 3.33 -12.82 6.43
N LEU A 21 4.45 -12.78 5.71
CA LEU A 21 4.50 -12.35 4.31
C LEU A 21 3.54 -13.14 3.40
N PRO A 22 3.48 -14.49 3.43
CA PRO A 22 2.51 -15.25 2.64
C PRO A 22 1.05 -14.89 2.97
N TRP A 23 0.73 -14.63 4.24
CA TRP A 23 -0.60 -14.20 4.66
C TRP A 23 -0.98 -12.84 4.08
N ALA A 24 -0.04 -11.91 4.10
CA ALA A 24 -0.23 -10.59 3.52
C ALA A 24 -0.48 -10.69 2.00
N ILE A 25 0.35 -11.45 1.28
CA ILE A 25 0.21 -11.64 -0.17
C ILE A 25 -1.13 -12.26 -0.52
N VAL A 26 -1.49 -13.37 0.13
CA VAL A 26 -2.77 -14.05 -0.11
C VAL A 26 -3.95 -13.13 0.23
N GLY A 27 -3.87 -12.39 1.34
CA GLY A 27 -4.91 -11.43 1.74
C GLY A 27 -5.12 -10.33 0.69
N ILE A 28 -4.03 -9.74 0.18
CA ILE A 28 -4.10 -8.69 -0.86
C ILE A 28 -4.69 -9.25 -2.16
N ILE A 29 -4.22 -10.41 -2.61
CA ILE A 29 -4.67 -11.00 -3.89
C ILE A 29 -6.15 -11.39 -3.80
N LEU A 30 -6.53 -12.14 -2.78
CA LEU A 30 -7.92 -12.57 -2.62
C LEU A 30 -8.85 -11.38 -2.39
N GLY A 31 -8.46 -10.46 -1.49
CA GLY A 31 -9.24 -9.26 -1.23
C GLY A 31 -9.39 -8.38 -2.47
N GLY A 32 -8.31 -8.16 -3.20
CA GLY A 32 -8.30 -7.37 -4.43
C GLY A 32 -9.20 -8.00 -5.51
N ARG A 33 -9.13 -9.32 -5.70
CA ARG A 33 -9.94 -10.02 -6.69
C ARG A 33 -11.41 -10.07 -6.29
N PHE A 34 -11.72 -10.48 -5.06
CA PHE A 34 -13.11 -10.49 -4.59
C PHE A 34 -13.73 -9.09 -4.55
N GLY A 35 -12.96 -8.08 -4.14
CA GLY A 35 -13.43 -6.71 -4.18
C GLY A 35 -13.73 -6.23 -5.61
N TYR A 36 -12.95 -6.64 -6.60
CA TYR A 36 -13.23 -6.34 -8.00
C TYR A 36 -14.50 -7.04 -8.48
N VAL A 37 -14.61 -8.34 -8.27
CA VAL A 37 -15.76 -9.16 -8.66
C VAL A 37 -17.06 -8.63 -8.06
N LEU A 38 -17.06 -8.29 -6.76
CA LEU A 38 -18.28 -7.91 -6.04
C LEU A 38 -18.73 -6.47 -6.31
N ILE A 39 -17.79 -5.55 -6.57
CA ILE A 39 -18.10 -4.11 -6.61
C ILE A 39 -18.16 -3.59 -8.04
N TYR A 40 -17.30 -4.09 -8.94
CA TYR A 40 -17.16 -3.48 -10.27
C TYR A 40 -17.95 -4.21 -11.36
N ASP A 41 -18.08 -5.54 -11.29
CA ASP A 41 -18.68 -6.30 -12.40
C ASP A 41 -19.37 -7.60 -11.96
N LEU A 42 -20.18 -7.53 -10.89
CA LEU A 42 -20.82 -8.69 -10.31
C LEU A 42 -21.68 -9.47 -11.33
N SER A 43 -22.42 -8.76 -12.17
CA SER A 43 -23.31 -9.38 -13.18
C SER A 43 -22.54 -10.28 -14.14
N TYR A 44 -21.42 -9.79 -14.68
CA TYR A 44 -20.56 -10.55 -15.58
C TYR A 44 -20.01 -11.82 -14.89
N PHE A 45 -19.55 -11.70 -13.64
CA PHE A 45 -18.96 -12.83 -12.93
C PHE A 45 -19.99 -13.86 -12.45
N LEU A 46 -21.25 -13.47 -12.26
CA LEU A 46 -22.31 -14.43 -11.98
C LEU A 46 -22.63 -15.31 -13.20
N GLU A 47 -22.51 -14.77 -14.41
CA GLU A 47 -22.67 -15.51 -15.65
C GLU A 47 -21.40 -16.30 -16.04
N ASN A 48 -20.23 -15.87 -15.57
CA ASN A 48 -18.92 -16.39 -15.93
C ASN A 48 -18.09 -16.76 -14.70
N LEU A 49 -18.57 -17.68 -13.85
CA LEU A 49 -17.93 -18.05 -12.57
C LEU A 49 -16.48 -18.52 -12.75
N HIS A 50 -16.14 -19.13 -13.89
CA HIS A 50 -14.77 -19.57 -14.18
C HIS A 50 -13.77 -18.42 -14.42
N GLU A 51 -14.25 -17.20 -14.64
CA GLU A 51 -13.38 -16.03 -14.76
C GLU A 51 -12.94 -15.47 -13.40
N ILE A 52 -13.62 -15.82 -12.29
CA ILE A 52 -13.32 -15.29 -10.95
C ILE A 52 -11.88 -15.58 -10.53
N TYR A 53 -11.34 -16.76 -10.81
CA TYR A 53 -9.98 -17.14 -10.42
C TYR A 53 -8.89 -16.69 -11.41
N LYS A 54 -9.25 -16.20 -12.59
CA LYS A 54 -8.28 -15.77 -13.60
C LYS A 54 -7.73 -14.37 -13.31
N ILE A 55 -6.89 -14.28 -12.28
CA ILE A 55 -6.28 -13.00 -11.85
C ILE A 55 -5.33 -12.40 -12.88
N TRP A 56 -4.79 -13.22 -13.79
CA TRP A 56 -3.89 -12.79 -14.87
C TRP A 56 -4.59 -12.01 -15.99
N ASN A 57 -5.91 -12.05 -16.08
CA ASN A 57 -6.70 -11.23 -17.00
C ASN A 57 -6.91 -9.80 -16.47
N GLY A 58 -6.30 -9.45 -15.33
CA GLY A 58 -6.50 -8.16 -14.70
C GLY A 58 -7.75 -8.11 -13.80
N GLY A 59 -8.18 -6.91 -13.42
CA GLY A 59 -9.34 -6.71 -12.57
C GLY A 59 -9.04 -6.95 -11.07
N MET A 60 -8.37 -5.96 -10.45
CA MET A 60 -8.05 -5.94 -9.03
C MET A 60 -8.56 -4.64 -8.39
N SER A 61 -9.21 -4.75 -7.24
CA SER A 61 -9.69 -3.60 -6.46
C SER A 61 -8.65 -3.22 -5.41
N PHE A 62 -8.22 -1.96 -5.41
CA PHE A 62 -7.36 -1.42 -4.35
C PHE A 62 -8.03 -1.54 -2.97
N HIS A 63 -9.30 -1.12 -2.86
CA HIS A 63 -10.03 -1.19 -1.60
C HIS A 63 -10.22 -2.63 -1.13
N GLY A 64 -10.49 -3.55 -2.07
CA GLY A 64 -10.55 -4.97 -1.78
C GLY A 64 -9.23 -5.51 -1.24
N GLY A 65 -8.10 -5.15 -1.85
CA GLY A 65 -6.77 -5.51 -1.38
C GLY A 65 -6.46 -4.95 0.02
N LEU A 66 -6.86 -3.70 0.28
CA LEU A 66 -6.72 -3.08 1.60
C LEU A 66 -7.53 -3.82 2.68
N VAL A 67 -8.77 -4.16 2.40
CA VAL A 67 -9.60 -4.97 3.32
C VAL A 67 -8.97 -6.35 3.51
N GLY A 68 -8.48 -6.97 2.45
CA GLY A 68 -7.83 -8.27 2.49
C GLY A 68 -6.59 -8.30 3.37
N ILE A 69 -5.69 -7.29 3.28
CA ILE A 69 -4.52 -7.20 4.15
C ILE A 69 -4.92 -6.96 5.62
N ILE A 70 -5.94 -6.17 5.89
CA ILE A 70 -6.45 -5.94 7.24
C ILE A 70 -6.97 -7.25 7.83
N ILE A 71 -7.80 -7.99 7.10
CA ILE A 71 -8.36 -9.27 7.55
C ILE A 71 -7.25 -10.30 7.78
N SER A 72 -6.30 -10.45 6.87
CA SER A 72 -5.19 -11.39 7.02
C SER A 72 -4.31 -11.04 8.20
N THR A 73 -4.06 -9.75 8.45
CA THR A 73 -3.31 -9.27 9.61
C THR A 73 -4.06 -9.58 10.92
N LEU A 74 -5.38 -9.39 10.96
CA LEU A 74 -6.22 -9.74 12.11
C LEU A 74 -6.19 -11.25 12.40
N ILE A 75 -6.34 -12.09 11.38
CA ILE A 75 -6.31 -13.54 11.54
C ILE A 75 -4.93 -13.99 12.02
N PHE A 76 -3.86 -13.47 11.40
CA PHE A 76 -2.49 -13.78 11.78
C PHE A 76 -2.18 -13.36 13.22
N SER A 77 -2.55 -12.14 13.60
CA SER A 77 -2.34 -11.64 14.96
C SER A 77 -3.01 -12.50 16.03
N LYS A 78 -4.25 -12.93 15.77
CA LYS A 78 -4.98 -13.84 16.67
C LYS A 78 -4.31 -15.22 16.76
N LYS A 79 -3.91 -15.79 15.61
CA LYS A 79 -3.27 -17.12 15.53
C LYS A 79 -1.96 -17.17 16.32
N TYR A 80 -1.13 -16.13 16.21
CA TYR A 80 0.19 -16.06 16.84
C TYR A 80 0.21 -15.27 18.15
N LYS A 81 -0.97 -14.85 18.64
CA LYS A 81 -1.14 -14.06 19.90
C LYS A 81 -0.30 -12.78 19.91
N LEU A 82 -0.22 -12.10 18.77
CA LEU A 82 0.46 -10.83 18.58
C LEU A 82 -0.52 -9.66 18.65
N ASN A 83 -0.02 -8.48 18.98
CA ASN A 83 -0.84 -7.28 18.89
C ASN A 83 -1.03 -6.89 17.42
N PHE A 84 -2.29 -6.72 16.99
CA PHE A 84 -2.64 -6.30 15.63
C PHE A 84 -1.98 -4.97 15.24
N LEU A 85 -2.00 -3.97 16.13
CA LEU A 85 -1.42 -2.65 15.85
C LEU A 85 0.10 -2.70 15.69
N SER A 86 0.78 -3.63 16.38
CA SER A 86 2.22 -3.83 16.17
C SER A 86 2.53 -4.35 14.76
N LEU A 87 1.71 -5.24 14.21
CA LEU A 87 1.84 -5.71 12.83
C LEU A 87 1.45 -4.62 11.82
N ALA A 88 0.38 -3.86 12.10
CA ALA A 88 -0.02 -2.73 11.29
C ALA A 88 1.09 -1.67 11.20
N ASP A 89 1.82 -1.41 12.27
CA ASP A 89 2.96 -0.50 12.29
C ASP A 89 4.09 -0.95 11.35
N LEU A 90 4.34 -2.26 11.26
CA LEU A 90 5.33 -2.80 10.32
C LEU A 90 4.89 -2.60 8.87
N LEU A 91 3.61 -2.82 8.58
CA LEU A 91 3.04 -2.53 7.26
C LEU A 91 3.14 -1.04 6.93
N ALA A 92 2.79 -0.16 7.87
CA ALA A 92 2.85 1.29 7.71
C ALA A 92 4.27 1.80 7.39
N ILE A 93 5.31 1.21 7.98
CA ILE A 93 6.71 1.60 7.70
C ILE A 93 7.16 1.11 6.32
N SER A 94 6.68 -0.04 5.87
CA SER A 94 7.05 -0.61 4.57
C SER A 94 6.23 -0.07 3.40
N ALA A 95 4.99 0.35 3.64
CA ALA A 95 4.06 0.82 2.60
C ALA A 95 4.60 1.97 1.74
N PRO A 96 5.29 3.01 2.28
CA PRO A 96 5.81 4.11 1.47
C PRO A 96 6.79 3.66 0.38
N ILE A 97 7.59 2.62 0.64
CA ILE A 97 8.51 2.05 -0.37
C ILE A 97 7.71 1.46 -1.53
N GLY A 98 6.65 0.71 -1.24
CA GLY A 98 5.75 0.17 -2.26
C GLY A 98 5.01 1.26 -3.04
N ILE A 99 4.55 2.30 -2.34
CA ILE A 99 3.90 3.47 -2.96
C ILE A 99 4.87 4.15 -3.92
N PHE A 100 6.12 4.40 -3.51
CA PHE A 100 7.13 5.02 -4.36
C PHE A 100 7.28 4.27 -5.69
N PHE A 101 7.56 2.97 -5.66
CA PHE A 101 7.73 2.19 -6.88
C PHE A 101 6.43 2.06 -7.69
N GLY A 102 5.28 1.94 -7.04
CA GLY A 102 3.99 1.93 -7.70
C GLY A 102 3.70 3.22 -8.46
N ARG A 103 4.02 4.40 -7.88
CA ARG A 103 3.85 5.69 -8.56
C ARG A 103 4.84 5.88 -9.72
N ILE A 104 6.09 5.43 -9.57
CA ILE A 104 7.04 5.40 -10.70
C ILE A 104 6.52 4.50 -11.83
N SER A 105 5.97 3.34 -11.50
CA SER A 105 5.35 2.45 -12.49
C SER A 105 4.16 3.11 -13.21
N ASN A 106 3.26 3.80 -12.47
CA ASN A 106 2.17 4.55 -13.07
C ASN A 106 2.67 5.65 -14.03
N PHE A 107 3.79 6.33 -13.69
CA PHE A 107 4.39 7.32 -14.58
C PHE A 107 4.91 6.69 -15.87
N ILE A 108 5.63 5.56 -15.78
CA ILE A 108 6.16 4.83 -16.94
C ILE A 108 5.03 4.29 -17.83
N ASN A 109 3.95 3.80 -17.22
CA ASN A 109 2.79 3.25 -17.93
C ASN A 109 1.81 4.32 -18.40
N HIS A 110 2.05 5.61 -18.13
CA HIS A 110 1.15 6.73 -18.46
C HIS A 110 -0.24 6.60 -17.82
N GLU A 111 -0.29 6.05 -16.61
CA GLU A 111 -1.51 5.89 -15.83
C GLU A 111 -1.66 7.03 -14.81
N LEU A 112 -2.91 7.32 -14.40
CA LEU A 112 -3.22 8.32 -13.37
C LEU A 112 -2.59 9.68 -13.64
N ILE A 113 -2.63 10.13 -14.90
CA ILE A 113 -2.07 11.40 -15.35
C ILE A 113 -2.72 12.60 -14.65
N GLY A 114 -1.93 13.63 -14.37
CA GLY A 114 -2.36 14.83 -13.67
C GLY A 114 -3.22 15.78 -14.51
N LYS A 115 -3.64 16.86 -13.89
CA LYS A 115 -4.40 17.95 -14.55
C LYS A 115 -3.55 18.66 -15.59
N PRO A 116 -4.16 19.33 -16.60
CA PRO A 116 -3.46 20.22 -17.54
C PRO A 116 -2.64 21.27 -16.80
N SER A 117 -1.45 21.61 -17.33
CA SER A 117 -0.52 22.55 -16.70
C SER A 117 0.44 23.16 -17.71
N ASP A 118 0.74 24.43 -17.54
CA ASP A 118 1.72 25.19 -18.34
C ASP A 118 3.05 25.38 -17.62
N LEU A 119 3.28 24.64 -16.53
CA LEU A 119 4.53 24.73 -15.78
C LEU A 119 5.72 24.18 -16.60
N PRO A 120 6.94 24.70 -16.40
CA PRO A 120 8.11 24.32 -17.21
C PRO A 120 8.53 22.85 -17.07
N TRP A 121 8.04 22.15 -16.05
CA TRP A 121 8.28 20.71 -15.84
C TRP A 121 7.07 19.82 -16.13
N SER A 122 6.03 20.38 -16.75
CA SER A 122 4.89 19.59 -17.18
C SER A 122 5.26 18.64 -18.32
N VAL A 123 4.55 17.52 -18.43
CA VAL A 123 4.87 16.43 -19.34
C VAL A 123 3.71 16.20 -20.30
N ILE A 124 4.03 15.98 -21.58
CA ILE A 124 3.07 15.52 -22.59
C ILE A 124 3.11 14.00 -22.60
N TYR A 125 1.99 13.36 -22.28
CA TYR A 125 1.85 11.91 -22.30
C TYR A 125 1.40 11.44 -23.71
N PRO A 126 1.83 10.26 -24.17
CA PRO A 126 1.49 9.72 -25.49
C PRO A 126 0.06 9.13 -25.51
N THR A 127 -0.91 9.89 -25.01
CA THR A 127 -2.35 9.50 -24.95
C THR A 127 -3.17 9.98 -26.14
N GLY A 128 -2.51 10.53 -27.18
CA GLY A 128 -3.16 11.11 -28.35
C GLY A 128 -3.53 12.59 -28.23
N GLU A 129 -3.47 13.17 -27.02
CA GLU A 129 -3.69 14.61 -26.77
C GLU A 129 -2.33 15.29 -26.56
N LEU A 130 -2.08 16.37 -27.29
CA LEU A 130 -0.88 17.23 -27.13
C LEU A 130 -1.04 18.22 -25.97
N ILE A 131 -1.62 17.77 -24.85
CA ILE A 131 -1.85 18.62 -23.66
C ILE A 131 -0.77 18.31 -22.66
N SER A 132 -0.07 19.37 -22.24
CA SER A 132 0.91 19.31 -21.16
C SER A 132 0.20 19.16 -19.81
N ARG A 133 0.69 18.26 -18.93
CA ARG A 133 0.04 17.91 -17.66
C ARG A 133 1.04 17.81 -16.52
N HIS A 134 0.59 18.04 -15.29
CA HIS A 134 1.39 17.77 -14.11
C HIS A 134 1.82 16.31 -14.05
N PRO A 135 3.11 15.99 -13.79
CA PRO A 135 3.55 14.65 -13.47
C PRO A 135 3.16 14.29 -12.03
N SER A 136 1.86 14.19 -11.75
CA SER A 136 1.31 13.95 -10.40
C SER A 136 1.86 12.69 -9.77
N GLN A 137 2.12 11.64 -10.58
CA GLN A 137 2.72 10.39 -10.13
C GLN A 137 4.10 10.62 -9.49
N ILE A 138 4.90 11.54 -10.04
CA ILE A 138 6.22 11.89 -9.49
C ILE A 138 6.08 12.66 -8.17
N TYR A 139 5.12 13.59 -8.08
CA TYR A 139 4.85 14.30 -6.82
C TYR A 139 4.42 13.33 -5.73
N GLU A 140 3.51 12.40 -6.05
CA GLU A 140 3.05 11.38 -5.14
C GLU A 140 4.17 10.39 -4.76
N ALA A 141 5.03 9.99 -5.70
CA ALA A 141 6.20 9.16 -5.41
C ALA A 141 7.14 9.84 -4.40
N ILE A 142 7.40 11.12 -4.58
CA ILE A 142 8.28 11.86 -3.67
C ILE A 142 7.62 12.06 -2.31
N LEU A 143 6.40 12.56 -2.24
CA LEU A 143 5.74 12.93 -0.98
C LEU A 143 5.23 11.70 -0.22
N GLU A 144 4.38 10.89 -0.86
CA GLU A 144 3.76 9.70 -0.24
C GLU A 144 4.74 8.54 -0.12
N GLY A 145 5.78 8.49 -0.98
CA GLY A 145 6.84 7.50 -0.96
C GLY A 145 8.04 7.94 -0.12
N LEU A 146 8.95 8.72 -0.72
CA LEU A 146 10.25 9.03 -0.10
C LEU A 146 10.13 9.87 1.17
N VAL A 147 9.42 11.00 1.14
CA VAL A 147 9.32 11.92 2.28
C VAL A 147 8.63 11.21 3.46
N LEU A 148 7.53 10.54 3.22
CA LEU A 148 6.81 9.79 4.24
C LEU A 148 7.67 8.66 4.83
N PHE A 149 8.43 7.94 3.99
CA PHE A 149 9.38 6.94 4.47
C PHE A 149 10.41 7.51 5.44
N PHE A 150 11.02 8.66 5.08
CA PHE A 150 12.00 9.31 5.93
C PHE A 150 11.40 9.86 7.22
N ILE A 151 10.18 10.41 7.19
CA ILE A 151 9.45 10.83 8.40
C ILE A 151 9.28 9.64 9.35
N LEU A 152 8.79 8.51 8.86
CA LEU A 152 8.61 7.30 9.66
C LEU A 152 9.94 6.75 10.17
N LEU A 153 10.99 6.75 9.33
CA LEU A 153 12.32 6.29 9.72
C LEU A 153 12.90 7.13 10.87
N VAL A 154 12.79 8.46 10.78
CA VAL A 154 13.24 9.39 11.83
C VAL A 154 12.40 9.20 13.10
N ALA A 155 11.07 9.10 12.95
CA ALA A 155 10.16 8.87 14.07
C ALA A 155 10.50 7.56 14.81
N CYS A 156 10.78 6.48 14.06
CA CYS A 156 11.20 5.22 14.66
C CYS A 156 12.56 5.33 15.36
N LYS A 157 13.58 5.94 14.73
CA LYS A 157 14.93 6.01 15.28
C LYS A 157 15.04 6.99 16.46
N ARG A 158 14.49 8.19 16.31
CA ARG A 158 14.67 9.28 17.29
C ARG A 158 13.68 9.21 18.43
N TYR A 159 12.40 8.89 18.13
CA TYR A 159 11.31 8.92 19.10
C TYR A 159 10.85 7.52 19.53
N ARG A 160 11.43 6.47 18.96
CA ARG A 160 11.12 5.07 19.31
C ARG A 160 9.61 4.75 19.28
N ILE A 161 8.90 5.30 18.32
CA ILE A 161 7.42 5.22 18.21
C ILE A 161 6.89 3.78 18.19
N LEU A 162 7.69 2.83 17.71
CA LEU A 162 7.32 1.40 17.68
C LEU A 162 7.17 0.76 19.07
N ARG A 163 7.53 1.46 20.15
CA ARG A 163 7.28 0.98 21.51
C ARG A 163 5.81 1.06 21.91
N THR A 164 5.05 1.89 21.24
CA THR A 164 3.59 2.03 21.44
C THR A 164 2.89 1.57 20.18
N PRO A 165 2.17 0.42 20.23
CA PRO A 165 1.46 -0.10 19.06
C PRO A 165 0.47 0.91 18.47
N GLY A 166 0.47 1.06 17.14
CA GLY A 166 -0.41 1.94 16.40
C GLY A 166 0.19 3.32 16.08
N ASN A 167 1.30 3.72 16.71
CA ASN A 167 1.88 5.06 16.47
C ASN A 167 2.43 5.23 15.06
N ALA A 168 3.12 4.23 14.50
CA ALA A 168 3.63 4.34 13.14
C ALA A 168 2.49 4.35 12.12
N SER A 169 1.45 3.55 12.34
CA SER A 169 0.23 3.54 11.54
C SER A 169 -0.49 4.88 11.57
N ALA A 170 -0.61 5.50 12.75
CA ALA A 170 -1.22 6.82 12.89
C ALA A 170 -0.43 7.90 12.14
N ILE A 171 0.90 7.93 12.29
CA ILE A 171 1.77 8.88 11.56
C ILE A 171 1.65 8.65 10.05
N PHE A 172 1.69 7.39 9.60
CA PHE A 172 1.50 7.07 8.18
C PHE A 172 0.19 7.63 7.65
N LEU A 173 -0.95 7.37 8.32
CA LEU A 173 -2.27 7.81 7.85
C LEU A 173 -2.40 9.33 7.83
N ILE A 174 -1.87 10.03 8.85
CA ILE A 174 -1.91 11.49 8.91
C ILE A 174 -1.13 12.10 7.76
N PHE A 175 0.14 11.71 7.60
CA PHE A 175 0.99 12.30 6.56
C PHE A 175 0.59 11.86 5.15
N TYR A 176 0.15 10.62 4.97
CA TYR A 176 -0.42 10.17 3.70
C TYR A 176 -1.65 11.01 3.32
N GLY A 177 -2.56 11.27 4.27
CA GLY A 177 -3.72 12.14 4.03
C GLY A 177 -3.36 13.59 3.72
N VAL A 178 -2.32 14.13 4.35
CA VAL A 178 -1.83 15.51 4.10
C VAL A 178 -1.18 15.62 2.71
N PHE A 179 -0.42 14.62 2.30
CA PHE A 179 0.29 14.64 1.02
C PHE A 179 -0.62 14.33 -0.17
N ARG A 180 -1.73 13.59 0.07
CA ARG A 180 -2.74 13.26 -0.94
C ARG A 180 -3.62 14.45 -1.28
#